data_77bb0fe7b57c6805b0f672faef617291
#
_entry.id   77bb0fe7b57c6805b0f672faef617291
#
_cell.length_a   1.000
_cell.length_b   1.000
_cell.length_c   1.000
_cell.angle_alpha   90.00
_cell.angle_beta   90.00
_cell.angle_gamma   90.00
#
_symmetry.space_group_name_H-M   'P 1'
#
loop_
_entity.id
_entity.type
_entity.pdbx_description
1 polymer ?
#
loop_
_entity_poly.entity_id
_entity_poly.type
_entity_poly.pdbx_seq_one_letter_code
_entity_poly.pdbx_strand_id
1 'polypeptide(L)'
;LYDTLFTTSDDEPGSYYPLIAESARYADDYSWVEVAINPRARFHDGSPITARDVEFTFQKFMTEGVPQFRLVYKGTTVKAIAPLTVRIELAKPSKEDMLSLFSLPVFPEKYWKDHKLSDPLATPPLASGPYRITSWKMGQNIVYSRVKDYWAANLPVNRGRWNFDTIRYDYYLDDNVAFEAFKAGAFDLRMENDAKNWATRYTGKNFDKKYIIKDEQKNESAQDTRWLAFNIQRPVFSDRRVREAITLAFDFEWMNKALFYNAWSRTNSYFQNTEYAARNYPDAAELVLLAPMKKDLPPEVFTQIYQPPVSKGDGYDRDNLLKADKLLNEAGWVLKGQQRVNATTGQPLSFELLLPASSNSQWVLPFQHSLQRLGINMDIRKVDNSQITNRMRSRDY
;
A
#
# COMPACT_ATOMS: atom_id res chain seq x y z
N LEU A 1 9.88 2.09 17.58
CA LEU A 1 9.62 2.20 19.03
C LEU A 1 9.47 0.85 19.68
N TYR A 2 8.62 -0.03 19.16
CA TYR A 2 8.33 -1.34 19.72
C TYR A 2 8.96 -2.44 18.89
N ASP A 3 9.51 -3.43 19.53
CA ASP A 3 9.92 -4.66 18.87
C ASP A 3 8.70 -5.57 18.63
N THR A 4 8.85 -6.46 17.66
CA THR A 4 7.88 -7.49 17.28
C THR A 4 8.38 -8.86 17.71
N LEU A 5 7.54 -9.89 17.65
CA LEU A 5 7.99 -11.25 17.96
C LEU A 5 9.10 -11.70 17.01
N PHE A 6 8.87 -11.52 15.72
CA PHE A 6 9.85 -11.74 14.66
C PHE A 6 9.97 -10.50 13.79
N THR A 7 11.05 -10.36 13.06
CA THR A 7 11.28 -9.29 12.10
C THR A 7 11.62 -9.89 10.74
N THR A 8 11.49 -9.08 9.68
CA THR A 8 11.82 -9.46 8.30
C THR A 8 13.09 -8.77 7.83
N SER A 9 13.69 -9.27 6.76
CA SER A 9 14.70 -8.58 5.97
C SER A 9 14.09 -8.11 4.66
N ASP A 10 14.47 -6.92 4.19
CA ASP A 10 13.89 -6.34 2.96
C ASP A 10 14.37 -7.04 1.68
N ASP A 11 15.50 -7.74 1.77
CA ASP A 11 16.11 -8.52 0.67
C ASP A 11 15.72 -10.01 0.67
N GLU A 12 14.96 -10.47 1.67
CA GLU A 12 14.49 -11.85 1.79
C GLU A 12 12.97 -11.92 2.03
N PRO A 13 12.15 -11.73 1.00
CA PRO A 13 10.71 -11.79 1.12
C PRO A 13 10.23 -13.13 1.70
N GLY A 14 9.34 -13.07 2.70
CA GLY A 14 8.78 -14.27 3.33
C GLY A 14 9.65 -14.92 4.40
N SER A 15 10.87 -14.42 4.65
CA SER A 15 11.73 -14.89 5.75
C SER A 15 11.46 -14.10 7.03
N TYR A 16 11.33 -14.81 8.14
CA TYR A 16 11.09 -14.24 9.47
C TYR A 16 12.22 -14.62 10.42
N TYR A 17 12.81 -13.62 11.04
CA TYR A 17 13.94 -13.77 11.94
C TYR A 17 13.54 -13.53 13.40
N PRO A 18 14.02 -14.35 14.36
CA PRO A 18 13.76 -14.12 15.76
C PRO A 18 14.17 -12.72 16.24
N LEU A 19 13.28 -12.07 17.02
CA LEU A 19 13.55 -10.79 17.68
C LEU A 19 13.14 -10.91 19.16
N ILE A 20 11.92 -10.52 19.57
CA ILE A 20 11.42 -10.83 20.92
C ILE A 20 11.28 -12.35 21.10
N ALA A 21 10.82 -13.05 20.08
CA ALA A 21 10.82 -14.50 20.06
C ALA A 21 12.24 -15.06 19.95
N GLU A 22 12.51 -16.15 20.65
CA GLU A 22 13.70 -16.98 20.46
C GLU A 22 13.42 -18.09 19.42
N SER A 23 12.23 -18.68 19.48
CA SER A 23 11.79 -19.73 18.57
C SER A 23 10.27 -19.81 18.48
N ALA A 24 9.78 -20.51 17.47
CA ALA A 24 8.37 -20.86 17.33
C ALA A 24 8.22 -22.34 16.97
N ARG A 25 7.19 -22.99 17.52
CA ARG A 25 6.73 -24.33 17.15
C ARG A 25 5.27 -24.24 16.76
N TYR A 26 4.89 -24.76 15.63
CA TYR A 26 3.53 -24.64 15.09
C TYR A 26 3.03 -25.99 14.55
N ALA A 27 1.71 -26.09 14.41
CA ALA A 27 1.06 -27.25 13.78
C ALA A 27 1.30 -27.26 12.26
N ASP A 28 1.34 -28.44 11.64
CA ASP A 28 1.52 -28.59 10.20
C ASP A 28 0.44 -27.88 9.39
N ASP A 29 -0.78 -27.79 9.94
CA ASP A 29 -1.92 -27.10 9.36
C ASP A 29 -2.02 -25.61 9.74
N TYR A 30 -1.05 -25.10 10.51
CA TYR A 30 -1.03 -23.72 11.02
C TYR A 30 -2.22 -23.34 11.92
N SER A 31 -2.86 -24.31 12.55
CA SER A 31 -3.98 -24.06 13.47
C SER A 31 -3.52 -23.42 14.79
N TRP A 32 -2.30 -23.68 15.21
CA TRP A 32 -1.71 -23.07 16.40
C TRP A 32 -0.21 -22.86 16.26
N VAL A 33 0.31 -21.94 17.06
CA VAL A 33 1.75 -21.73 17.26
C VAL A 33 2.06 -21.45 18.73
N GLU A 34 3.15 -22.03 19.23
CA GLU A 34 3.79 -21.69 20.50
C GLU A 34 5.08 -20.91 20.22
N VAL A 35 5.20 -19.76 20.85
CA VAL A 35 6.35 -18.87 20.70
C VAL A 35 7.08 -18.81 22.04
N ALA A 36 8.36 -19.17 22.03
CA ALA A 36 9.26 -18.97 23.16
C ALA A 36 9.84 -17.55 23.09
N ILE A 37 9.74 -16.81 24.19
CA ILE A 37 10.24 -15.44 24.30
C ILE A 37 11.70 -15.47 24.78
N ASN A 38 12.54 -14.66 24.13
CA ASN A 38 13.94 -14.51 24.48
C ASN A 38 14.08 -13.94 25.92
N PRO A 39 14.73 -14.65 26.86
CA PRO A 39 14.84 -14.19 28.23
C PRO A 39 15.64 -12.89 28.41
N ARG A 40 16.32 -12.43 27.37
CA ARG A 40 17.05 -11.16 27.38
C ARG A 40 16.18 -9.98 26.90
N ALA A 41 15.00 -10.24 26.31
CA ALA A 41 14.11 -9.19 25.80
C ALA A 41 13.66 -8.25 26.92
N ARG A 42 13.82 -6.94 26.72
CA ARG A 42 13.57 -5.89 27.73
C ARG A 42 12.89 -4.68 27.13
N PHE A 43 12.06 -4.04 27.94
CA PHE A 43 11.61 -2.68 27.71
C PHE A 43 12.70 -1.65 28.05
N HIS A 44 12.52 -0.39 27.67
CA HIS A 44 13.50 0.69 27.88
C HIS A 44 13.79 0.99 29.36
N ASP A 45 12.93 0.57 30.27
CA ASP A 45 13.14 0.69 31.71
C ASP A 45 13.84 -0.53 32.34
N GLY A 46 14.30 -1.47 31.51
CA GLY A 46 14.96 -2.68 31.94
C GLY A 46 14.03 -3.82 32.37
N SER A 47 12.72 -3.61 32.45
CA SER A 47 11.78 -4.69 32.78
C SER A 47 11.72 -5.74 31.66
N PRO A 48 11.57 -7.05 32.01
CA PRO A 48 11.51 -8.12 31.02
C PRO A 48 10.23 -8.02 30.18
N ILE A 49 10.36 -8.41 28.92
CA ILE A 49 9.20 -8.69 28.06
C ILE A 49 8.77 -10.13 28.31
N THR A 50 7.50 -10.36 28.56
CA THR A 50 6.94 -11.64 28.95
C THR A 50 5.82 -12.10 28.01
N ALA A 51 5.43 -13.37 28.13
CA ALA A 51 4.28 -13.91 27.41
C ALA A 51 2.96 -13.16 27.75
N ARG A 52 2.90 -12.60 28.96
CA ARG A 52 1.76 -11.80 29.40
C ARG A 52 1.62 -10.50 28.61
N ASP A 53 2.73 -9.84 28.26
CA ASP A 53 2.71 -8.64 27.43
C ASP A 53 2.21 -8.93 26.00
N VAL A 54 2.54 -10.10 25.46
CA VAL A 54 2.03 -10.54 24.14
C VAL A 54 0.52 -10.82 24.18
N GLU A 55 0.07 -11.58 25.20
CA GLU A 55 -1.36 -11.83 25.42
C GLU A 55 -2.13 -10.52 25.58
N PHE A 56 -1.65 -9.63 26.45
CA PHE A 56 -2.23 -8.30 26.66
C PHE A 56 -2.30 -7.49 25.35
N THR A 57 -1.20 -7.46 24.60
CA THR A 57 -1.14 -6.73 23.32
C THR A 57 -2.23 -7.17 22.37
N PHE A 58 -2.35 -8.49 22.17
CA PHE A 58 -3.40 -9.03 21.29
C PHE A 58 -4.80 -8.64 21.77
N GLN A 59 -5.09 -8.79 23.06
CA GLN A 59 -6.38 -8.40 23.64
C GLN A 59 -6.66 -6.92 23.46
N LYS A 60 -5.65 -6.07 23.63
CA LYS A 60 -5.74 -4.61 23.41
C LYS A 60 -6.12 -4.29 21.97
N PHE A 61 -5.48 -4.94 20.99
CA PHE A 61 -5.83 -4.77 19.58
C PHE A 61 -7.21 -5.35 19.22
N MET A 62 -7.63 -6.43 19.87
CA MET A 62 -8.97 -6.99 19.69
C MET A 62 -10.09 -6.09 20.27
N THR A 63 -9.79 -5.25 21.26
CA THR A 63 -10.77 -4.35 21.88
C THR A 63 -10.72 -2.94 21.28
N GLU A 64 -9.54 -2.39 21.07
CA GLU A 64 -9.32 -0.99 20.70
C GLU A 64 -8.69 -0.80 19.31
N GLY A 65 -8.18 -1.87 18.68
CA GLY A 65 -7.57 -1.81 17.36
C GLY A 65 -8.54 -1.51 16.24
N VAL A 66 -8.02 -1.34 15.04
CA VAL A 66 -8.82 -1.06 13.83
C VAL A 66 -9.82 -2.19 13.56
N PRO A 67 -11.01 -1.88 12.99
CA PRO A 67 -12.03 -2.89 12.72
C PRO A 67 -11.55 -4.08 11.89
N GLN A 68 -10.65 -3.85 10.94
CA GLN A 68 -10.07 -4.89 10.09
C GLN A 68 -9.33 -5.95 10.91
N PHE A 69 -8.48 -5.53 11.86
CA PHE A 69 -7.77 -6.45 12.76
C PHE A 69 -8.73 -7.32 13.53
N ARG A 70 -9.75 -6.71 14.14
CA ARG A 70 -10.77 -7.42 14.94
C ARG A 70 -11.59 -8.41 14.10
N LEU A 71 -11.82 -8.10 12.82
CA LEU A 71 -12.54 -8.97 11.91
C LEU A 71 -11.69 -10.20 11.51
N VAL A 72 -10.44 -9.98 11.13
CA VAL A 72 -9.51 -11.05 10.71
C VAL A 72 -9.29 -12.05 11.86
N TYR A 73 -8.99 -11.55 13.05
CA TYR A 73 -8.64 -12.40 14.20
C TYR A 73 -9.81 -12.76 15.11
N LYS A 74 -11.04 -12.58 14.65
CA LYS A 74 -12.25 -12.98 15.41
C LYS A 74 -12.22 -14.48 15.72
N GLY A 75 -12.23 -14.82 17.01
CA GLY A 75 -12.18 -16.20 17.50
C GLY A 75 -10.77 -16.77 17.68
N THR A 76 -9.71 -16.04 17.24
CA THR A 76 -8.31 -16.37 17.56
C THR A 76 -8.05 -16.11 19.05
N THR A 77 -7.27 -16.97 19.68
CA THR A 77 -6.85 -16.80 21.08
C THR A 77 -5.35 -16.69 21.20
N VAL A 78 -4.89 -15.82 22.10
CA VAL A 78 -3.48 -15.69 22.48
C VAL A 78 -3.41 -15.81 24.00
N LYS A 79 -2.63 -16.76 24.49
CA LYS A 79 -2.53 -17.11 25.91
C LYS A 79 -1.09 -17.26 26.36
N ALA A 80 -0.74 -16.62 27.46
CA ALA A 80 0.49 -16.90 28.19
C ALA A 80 0.33 -18.23 28.91
N ILE A 81 1.01 -19.28 28.43
CA ILE A 81 0.96 -20.63 29.03
C ILE A 81 2.11 -20.86 30.00
N ALA A 82 3.16 -20.04 29.92
CA ALA A 82 4.27 -19.97 30.88
C ALA A 82 4.84 -18.53 30.85
N PRO A 83 5.70 -18.13 31.79
CA PRO A 83 6.25 -16.75 31.84
C PRO A 83 6.88 -16.27 30.53
N LEU A 84 7.51 -17.18 29.77
CA LEU A 84 8.19 -16.91 28.52
C LEU A 84 7.62 -17.73 27.36
N THR A 85 6.42 -18.27 27.44
CA THR A 85 5.79 -19.05 26.37
C THR A 85 4.38 -18.57 26.14
N VAL A 86 4.11 -18.13 24.93
CA VAL A 86 2.77 -17.73 24.47
C VAL A 86 2.27 -18.77 23.47
N ARG A 87 1.01 -19.18 23.61
CA ARG A 87 0.30 -20.01 22.65
C ARG A 87 -0.75 -19.19 21.92
N ILE A 88 -0.75 -19.28 20.61
CA ILE A 88 -1.69 -18.65 19.69
C ILE A 88 -2.49 -19.77 19.03
N GLU A 89 -3.80 -19.72 19.11
CA GLU A 89 -4.71 -20.64 18.41
C GLU A 89 -5.56 -19.82 17.43
N LEU A 90 -5.41 -20.11 16.14
CA LEU A 90 -6.14 -19.41 15.09
C LEU A 90 -7.57 -19.97 14.96
N ALA A 91 -8.56 -19.10 14.81
CA ALA A 91 -9.94 -19.52 14.59
C ALA A 91 -10.10 -20.29 13.27
N LYS A 92 -9.25 -20.02 12.29
CA LYS A 92 -9.11 -20.75 11.03
C LYS A 92 -7.63 -20.95 10.76
N PRO A 93 -7.19 -22.16 10.42
CA PRO A 93 -5.80 -22.40 10.04
C PRO A 93 -5.39 -21.50 8.87
N SER A 94 -4.33 -20.69 9.08
CA SER A 94 -3.81 -19.76 8.08
C SER A 94 -2.37 -19.42 8.39
N LYS A 95 -1.47 -19.75 7.47
CA LYS A 95 -0.05 -19.39 7.56
C LYS A 95 0.13 -17.87 7.56
N GLU A 96 -0.58 -17.18 6.69
CA GLU A 96 -0.50 -15.74 6.51
C GLU A 96 -0.95 -14.99 7.76
N ASP A 97 -2.05 -15.41 8.38
CA ASP A 97 -2.56 -14.79 9.62
C ASP A 97 -1.60 -15.03 10.79
N MET A 98 -1.02 -16.24 10.88
CA MET A 98 0.00 -16.56 11.88
C MET A 98 1.24 -15.67 11.71
N LEU A 99 1.77 -15.54 10.49
CA LEU A 99 2.94 -14.72 10.19
C LEU A 99 2.67 -13.24 10.43
N SER A 100 1.46 -12.77 10.14
CA SER A 100 1.06 -11.39 10.41
C SER A 100 1.07 -11.07 11.91
N LEU A 101 0.67 -12.02 12.77
CA LEU A 101 0.78 -11.86 14.23
C LEU A 101 2.21 -11.81 14.74
N PHE A 102 3.16 -12.41 14.03
CA PHE A 102 4.59 -12.31 14.38
C PHE A 102 5.14 -10.89 14.25
N SER A 103 4.54 -10.09 13.38
CA SER A 103 4.90 -8.68 13.15
C SER A 103 4.13 -7.71 14.06
N LEU A 104 3.29 -8.20 14.97
CA LEU A 104 2.57 -7.34 15.90
C LEU A 104 3.55 -6.72 16.91
N PRO A 105 3.59 -5.39 17.11
CA PRO A 105 4.43 -4.76 18.12
C PRO A 105 3.99 -5.17 19.52
N VAL A 106 4.93 -5.55 20.37
CA VAL A 106 4.61 -6.00 21.74
C VAL A 106 4.60 -4.82 22.71
N PHE A 107 3.46 -4.62 23.35
CA PHE A 107 3.21 -3.51 24.27
C PHE A 107 3.40 -3.92 25.73
N PRO A 108 4.03 -3.08 26.57
CA PRO A 108 4.10 -3.32 28.01
C PRO A 108 2.72 -3.18 28.66
N GLU A 109 2.20 -4.28 29.23
CA GLU A 109 0.92 -4.28 29.95
C GLU A 109 0.90 -3.20 31.04
N LYS A 110 2.00 -3.08 31.81
CA LYS A 110 2.11 -2.12 32.92
C LYS A 110 1.87 -0.65 32.53
N TYR A 111 2.13 -0.30 31.26
CA TYR A 111 1.88 1.06 30.75
C TYR A 111 0.52 1.14 30.08
N TRP A 112 0.23 0.22 29.13
CA TRP A 112 -0.93 0.33 28.24
C TRP A 112 -2.26 -0.11 28.86
N LYS A 113 -2.26 -0.76 30.03
CA LYS A 113 -3.50 -1.07 30.76
C LYS A 113 -4.27 0.18 31.16
N ASP A 114 -3.54 1.27 31.48
CA ASP A 114 -4.10 2.55 31.96
C ASP A 114 -4.26 3.59 30.82
N HIS A 115 -3.94 3.24 29.56
CA HIS A 115 -4.04 4.13 28.39
C HIS A 115 -4.82 3.46 27.27
N LYS A 116 -5.64 4.22 26.54
CA LYS A 116 -6.29 3.75 25.31
C LYS A 116 -5.40 4.01 24.11
N LEU A 117 -5.52 3.16 23.06
CA LEU A 117 -4.79 3.36 21.79
C LEU A 117 -5.19 4.66 21.07
N SER A 118 -6.38 5.16 21.33
CA SER A 118 -6.90 6.43 20.76
C SER A 118 -6.51 7.67 21.53
N ASP A 119 -5.97 7.54 22.74
CA ASP A 119 -5.71 8.69 23.60
C ASP A 119 -4.48 9.47 23.14
N PRO A 120 -4.53 10.82 23.15
CA PRO A 120 -3.33 11.62 22.99
C PRO A 120 -2.41 11.42 24.20
N LEU A 121 -1.19 10.96 23.95
CA LEU A 121 -0.22 10.72 25.02
C LEU A 121 0.48 12.02 25.42
N ALA A 122 0.41 12.38 26.70
CA ALA A 122 1.11 13.53 27.25
C ALA A 122 2.61 13.28 27.45
N THR A 123 3.01 12.01 27.55
CA THR A 123 4.40 11.57 27.70
C THR A 123 4.71 10.45 26.71
N PRO A 124 5.99 10.27 26.29
CA PRO A 124 6.35 9.16 25.46
C PRO A 124 6.00 7.81 26.08
N PRO A 125 5.43 6.89 25.32
CA PRO A 125 5.09 5.57 25.83
C PRO A 125 6.36 4.77 26.14
N LEU A 126 6.29 3.89 27.16
CA LEU A 126 7.30 2.89 27.40
C LEU A 126 7.34 1.94 26.22
N ALA A 127 8.53 1.72 25.66
CA ALA A 127 8.75 0.90 24.48
C ALA A 127 9.98 -0.03 24.65
N SER A 128 10.36 -0.76 23.59
CA SER A 128 11.43 -1.77 23.64
C SER A 128 12.47 -1.61 22.54
N GLY A 129 12.15 -0.89 21.47
CA GLY A 129 12.93 -0.85 20.24
C GLY A 129 14.20 0.00 20.29
N PRO A 130 14.93 0.10 19.17
CA PRO A 130 16.25 0.74 19.13
C PRO A 130 16.22 2.27 19.31
N TYR A 131 15.05 2.88 19.22
CA TYR A 131 14.85 4.31 19.43
C TYR A 131 13.75 4.60 20.42
N ARG A 132 13.90 5.68 21.18
CA ARG A 132 12.89 6.25 22.07
C ARG A 132 12.61 7.70 21.74
N ILE A 133 11.38 8.15 21.94
CA ILE A 133 11.03 9.58 21.81
C ILE A 133 11.66 10.32 22.98
N THR A 134 12.42 11.38 22.70
CA THR A 134 13.09 12.19 23.72
C THR A 134 12.55 13.62 23.80
N SER A 135 11.99 14.12 22.71
CA SER A 135 11.26 15.38 22.72
C SER A 135 10.26 15.44 21.56
N TRP A 136 9.22 16.23 21.73
CA TRP A 136 8.29 16.55 20.63
C TRP A 136 7.63 17.90 20.87
N LYS A 137 7.18 18.51 19.78
CA LYS A 137 6.31 19.68 19.81
C LYS A 137 5.14 19.43 18.87
N MET A 138 3.94 19.34 19.44
CA MET A 138 2.74 18.96 18.70
C MET A 138 2.58 19.80 17.42
N GLY A 139 2.38 19.13 16.29
CA GLY A 139 2.24 19.73 14.96
C GLY A 139 3.52 20.36 14.38
N GLN A 140 4.67 20.26 15.04
CA GLN A 140 5.92 20.84 14.57
C GLN A 140 7.04 19.82 14.39
N ASN A 141 7.38 19.05 15.43
CA ASN A 141 8.44 18.05 15.31
C ASN A 141 8.33 16.95 16.36
N ILE A 142 9.03 15.85 16.08
CA ILE A 142 9.29 14.75 17.01
C ILE A 142 10.74 14.29 16.87
N VAL A 143 11.40 14.04 18.00
CA VAL A 143 12.80 13.60 18.05
C VAL A 143 12.91 12.24 18.69
N TYR A 144 13.57 11.35 18.00
CA TYR A 144 13.93 10.01 18.44
C TYR A 144 15.42 9.97 18.73
N SER A 145 15.80 9.41 19.88
CA SER A 145 17.21 9.15 20.23
C SER A 145 17.45 7.66 20.29
N ARG A 146 18.61 7.24 19.79
CA ARG A 146 19.04 5.84 19.82
C ARG A 146 19.22 5.37 21.27
N VAL A 147 18.72 4.17 21.56
CA VAL A 147 18.91 3.47 22.83
C VAL A 147 20.28 2.79 22.79
N LYS A 148 21.25 3.32 23.55
CA LYS A 148 22.65 2.86 23.50
C LYS A 148 22.82 1.44 24.01
N ASP A 149 22.01 1.03 24.97
CA ASP A 149 21.97 -0.27 25.62
C ASP A 149 20.79 -1.13 25.10
N TYR A 150 20.40 -0.92 23.84
CA TYR A 150 19.32 -1.68 23.21
C TYR A 150 19.59 -3.18 23.32
N TRP A 151 18.68 -3.91 23.96
CA TRP A 151 18.83 -5.31 24.32
C TRP A 151 19.10 -6.23 23.13
N ALA A 152 18.55 -5.90 21.94
CA ALA A 152 18.65 -6.70 20.72
C ALA A 152 19.74 -6.21 19.75
N ALA A 153 20.60 -5.24 20.14
CA ALA A 153 21.60 -4.65 19.26
C ALA A 153 22.55 -5.68 18.62
N ASN A 154 22.88 -6.74 19.36
CA ASN A 154 23.83 -7.78 18.93
C ASN A 154 23.16 -8.99 18.26
N LEU A 155 21.84 -9.00 18.10
CA LEU A 155 21.19 -10.05 17.34
C LEU A 155 21.61 -9.98 15.86
N PRO A 156 21.83 -11.12 15.18
CA PRO A 156 22.31 -11.13 13.79
C PRO A 156 21.51 -10.23 12.86
N VAL A 157 20.20 -10.23 12.99
CA VAL A 157 19.27 -9.43 12.17
C VAL A 157 19.40 -7.92 12.37
N ASN A 158 19.97 -7.47 13.49
CA ASN A 158 20.14 -6.05 13.81
C ASN A 158 21.56 -5.52 13.58
N ARG A 159 22.52 -6.39 13.22
CA ARG A 159 23.89 -5.96 12.96
C ARG A 159 23.94 -5.00 11.77
N GLY A 160 24.65 -3.87 11.93
CA GLY A 160 24.78 -2.84 10.91
C GLY A 160 23.55 -1.92 10.77
N ARG A 161 22.51 -2.11 11.61
CA ARG A 161 21.29 -1.27 11.62
C ARG A 161 21.35 -0.19 12.70
N TRP A 162 20.42 0.76 12.65
CA TRP A 162 20.20 1.78 13.69
C TRP A 162 21.41 2.69 13.90
N ASN A 163 21.99 3.19 12.80
CA ASN A 163 23.27 3.91 12.80
C ASN A 163 23.19 5.37 13.25
N PHE A 164 22.02 6.00 13.19
CA PHE A 164 21.85 7.40 13.58
C PHE A 164 21.62 7.53 15.09
N ASP A 165 22.32 8.46 15.74
CA ASP A 165 22.10 8.74 17.17
C ASP A 165 20.78 9.47 17.42
N THR A 166 20.38 10.30 16.47
CA THR A 166 19.16 11.09 16.52
C THR A 166 18.46 11.08 15.17
N ILE A 167 17.14 10.87 15.20
CA ILE A 167 16.26 11.00 14.04
C ILE A 167 15.20 12.03 14.41
N ARG A 168 15.10 13.11 13.63
CA ARG A 168 14.13 14.16 13.83
C ARG A 168 13.20 14.23 12.62
N TYR A 169 11.89 14.31 12.89
CA TYR A 169 10.88 14.59 11.88
C TYR A 169 10.32 15.97 12.11
N ASP A 170 10.46 16.87 11.12
CA ASP A 170 9.84 18.17 11.09
C ASP A 170 8.59 18.15 10.22
N TYR A 171 7.48 18.68 10.71
CA TYR A 171 6.20 18.70 10.03
C TYR A 171 5.92 20.09 9.47
N TYR A 172 5.58 20.14 8.20
CA TYR A 172 5.20 21.35 7.49
C TYR A 172 3.76 21.23 7.00
N LEU A 173 3.00 22.32 7.08
CA LEU A 173 1.62 22.36 6.56
C LEU A 173 1.59 22.47 5.04
N ASP A 174 2.63 23.08 4.45
CA ASP A 174 2.75 23.30 3.00
C ASP A 174 4.03 22.65 2.48
N ASP A 175 3.89 21.86 1.41
CA ASP A 175 5.01 21.11 0.82
C ASP A 175 6.03 22.04 0.14
N ASN A 176 5.61 23.20 -0.39
CA ASN A 176 6.55 24.17 -0.97
C ASN A 176 7.42 24.80 0.11
N VAL A 177 6.85 25.10 1.28
CA VAL A 177 7.61 25.60 2.44
C VAL A 177 8.60 24.52 2.91
N ALA A 178 8.17 23.27 3.00
CA ALA A 178 9.07 22.14 3.32
C ALA A 178 10.22 22.02 2.30
N PHE A 179 9.92 22.15 1.00
CA PHE A 179 10.92 22.07 -0.04
C PHE A 179 11.96 23.20 0.04
N GLU A 180 11.54 24.44 0.27
CA GLU A 180 12.49 25.56 0.42
C GLU A 180 13.31 25.45 1.72
N ALA A 181 12.70 24.94 2.82
CA ALA A 181 13.42 24.65 4.06
C ALA A 181 14.50 23.56 3.84
N PHE A 182 14.19 22.50 3.06
CA PHE A 182 15.17 21.49 2.66
C PHE A 182 16.35 22.11 1.88
N LYS A 183 16.05 22.93 0.87
CA LYS A 183 17.09 23.64 0.09
C LYS A 183 17.96 24.55 0.95
N ALA A 184 17.39 25.12 2.00
CA ALA A 184 18.10 25.92 2.98
C ALA A 184 18.92 25.11 4.00
N GLY A 185 18.81 23.77 3.99
CA GLY A 185 19.52 22.89 4.90
C GLY A 185 18.88 22.73 6.27
N ALA A 186 17.57 22.98 6.40
CA ALA A 186 16.86 22.84 7.67
C ALA A 186 16.74 21.37 8.11
N PHE A 187 16.81 20.43 7.19
CA PHE A 187 16.83 18.98 7.44
C PHE A 187 17.59 18.24 6.31
N ASP A 188 18.03 17.03 6.57
CA ASP A 188 19.05 16.32 5.80
C ASP A 188 18.49 15.39 4.71
N LEU A 189 17.27 14.90 4.86
CA LEU A 189 16.67 13.94 3.94
C LEU A 189 15.26 14.35 3.55
N ARG A 190 14.97 14.34 2.25
CA ARG A 190 13.65 14.49 1.70
C ARG A 190 13.38 13.38 0.68
N MET A 191 12.27 12.70 0.84
CA MET A 191 11.73 11.79 -0.18
C MET A 191 10.78 12.59 -1.09
N GLU A 192 11.03 12.56 -2.40
CA GLU A 192 10.19 13.23 -3.38
C GLU A 192 9.35 12.20 -4.14
N ASN A 193 8.04 12.39 -4.14
CA ASN A 193 7.09 11.52 -4.82
C ASN A 193 6.36 12.23 -5.98
N ASP A 194 6.61 13.52 -6.17
CA ASP A 194 6.05 14.28 -7.29
C ASP A 194 7.04 14.34 -8.45
N ALA A 195 6.68 13.71 -9.57
CA ALA A 195 7.53 13.62 -10.76
C ALA A 195 7.88 14.99 -11.35
N LYS A 196 6.95 15.96 -11.30
CA LYS A 196 7.21 17.33 -11.79
C LYS A 196 8.21 18.03 -10.90
N ASN A 197 8.04 17.98 -9.56
CA ASN A 197 9.01 18.54 -8.63
C ASN A 197 10.38 17.94 -8.86
N TRP A 198 10.47 16.59 -8.92
CA TRP A 198 11.72 15.87 -9.17
C TRP A 198 12.40 16.32 -10.46
N ALA A 199 11.66 16.48 -11.55
CA ALA A 199 12.20 16.88 -12.84
C ALA A 199 12.64 18.35 -12.89
N THR A 200 11.92 19.27 -12.20
CA THR A 200 12.05 20.71 -12.46
C THR A 200 12.58 21.54 -11.30
N ARG A 201 12.46 21.09 -10.05
CA ARG A 201 12.75 21.93 -8.87
C ARG A 201 14.10 21.63 -8.20
N TYR A 202 14.62 20.40 -8.37
CA TYR A 202 15.88 19.95 -7.76
C TYR A 202 17.09 20.45 -8.55
N THR A 203 17.23 21.78 -8.62
CA THR A 203 18.27 22.51 -9.37
C THR A 203 18.78 23.69 -8.56
N GLY A 204 19.92 24.25 -8.98
CA GLY A 204 20.53 25.46 -8.44
C GLY A 204 21.78 25.20 -7.62
N LYS A 205 22.37 26.28 -7.07
CA LYS A 205 23.71 26.33 -6.51
C LYS A 205 24.04 25.21 -5.50
N ASN A 206 23.10 24.79 -4.66
CA ASN A 206 23.35 23.75 -3.66
C ASN A 206 23.46 22.36 -4.29
N PHE A 207 22.72 22.11 -5.38
CA PHE A 207 22.81 20.90 -6.19
C PHE A 207 24.07 20.90 -7.05
N ASP A 208 24.39 22.04 -7.69
CA ASP A 208 25.59 22.20 -8.53
C ASP A 208 26.88 21.98 -7.72
N LYS A 209 26.88 22.45 -6.48
CA LYS A 209 28.00 22.27 -5.52
C LYS A 209 27.97 20.93 -4.79
N LYS A 210 26.97 20.07 -5.05
CA LYS A 210 26.78 18.78 -4.39
C LYS A 210 26.64 18.88 -2.86
N TYR A 211 26.16 20.01 -2.34
CA TYR A 211 25.71 20.11 -0.94
C TYR A 211 24.40 19.35 -0.73
N ILE A 212 23.57 19.26 -1.79
CA ILE A 212 22.40 18.40 -1.84
C ILE A 212 22.64 17.43 -3.01
N ILE A 213 22.49 16.14 -2.71
CA ILE A 213 22.58 15.06 -3.70
C ILE A 213 21.17 14.65 -4.10
N LYS A 214 20.91 14.67 -5.40
CA LYS A 214 19.70 14.10 -5.99
C LYS A 214 20.02 12.66 -6.35
N ASP A 215 19.38 11.72 -5.67
CA ASP A 215 19.62 10.30 -5.84
C ASP A 215 18.32 9.57 -6.22
N GLU A 216 18.36 8.79 -7.30
CA GLU A 216 17.23 8.00 -7.79
C GLU A 216 17.52 6.53 -7.52
N GLN A 217 16.83 6.00 -6.52
CA GLN A 217 16.96 4.60 -6.13
C GLN A 217 15.96 3.74 -6.92
N LYS A 218 16.48 2.75 -7.63
CA LYS A 218 15.66 1.74 -8.29
C LYS A 218 14.97 0.87 -7.23
N ASN A 219 13.65 0.88 -7.24
CA ASN A 219 12.87 0.05 -6.32
C ASN A 219 12.48 -1.26 -7.01
N GLU A 220 13.06 -2.37 -6.56
CA GLU A 220 12.79 -3.72 -7.05
C GLU A 220 11.82 -4.51 -6.15
N SER A 221 11.39 -3.93 -5.03
CA SER A 221 10.39 -4.54 -4.16
C SER A 221 9.03 -4.68 -4.84
N ALA A 222 8.18 -5.54 -4.31
CA ALA A 222 6.78 -5.62 -4.73
C ALA A 222 6.14 -4.23 -4.75
N GLN A 223 5.49 -3.89 -5.85
CA GLN A 223 4.90 -2.56 -6.03
C GLN A 223 3.40 -2.59 -5.89
N ASP A 224 2.88 -1.65 -5.12
CA ASP A 224 1.45 -1.35 -5.11
C ASP A 224 1.01 -0.85 -6.48
N THR A 225 -0.11 -1.37 -6.94
CA THR A 225 -0.70 -0.96 -8.21
C THR A 225 -1.86 0.01 -7.97
N ARG A 226 -1.85 1.12 -8.69
CA ARG A 226 -2.98 2.06 -8.67
C ARG A 226 -3.91 1.75 -9.84
N TRP A 227 -5.15 1.42 -9.52
CA TRP A 227 -6.16 1.06 -10.49
C TRP A 227 -7.33 2.05 -10.47
N LEU A 228 -7.93 2.25 -11.63
CA LEU A 228 -9.30 2.75 -11.73
C LEU A 228 -10.23 1.53 -11.71
N ALA A 229 -10.93 1.34 -10.60
CA ALA A 229 -11.83 0.21 -10.44
C ALA A 229 -13.21 0.52 -11.05
N PHE A 230 -13.66 -0.34 -11.95
CA PHE A 230 -15.03 -0.29 -12.45
C PHE A 230 -15.98 -1.01 -11.49
N ASN A 231 -17.03 -0.34 -11.06
CA ASN A 231 -18.10 -1.01 -10.34
C ASN A 231 -18.98 -1.79 -11.33
N ILE A 232 -18.65 -3.05 -11.55
CA ILE A 232 -19.35 -3.92 -12.52
C ILE A 232 -20.81 -4.21 -12.17
N GLN A 233 -21.27 -3.86 -10.96
CA GLN A 233 -22.68 -3.92 -10.58
C GLN A 233 -23.50 -2.77 -11.17
N ARG A 234 -22.83 -1.70 -11.63
CA ARG A 234 -23.48 -0.63 -12.38
C ARG A 234 -23.76 -1.10 -13.81
N PRO A 235 -24.98 -0.97 -14.35
CA PRO A 235 -25.32 -1.43 -15.70
C PRO A 235 -24.38 -0.92 -16.79
N VAL A 236 -23.90 0.30 -16.66
CA VAL A 236 -22.97 0.93 -17.61
C VAL A 236 -21.63 0.20 -17.72
N PHE A 237 -21.20 -0.50 -16.67
CA PHE A 237 -19.93 -1.23 -16.62
C PHE A 237 -20.09 -2.76 -16.68
N SER A 238 -21.30 -3.28 -16.79
CA SER A 238 -21.54 -4.73 -16.82
C SER A 238 -20.91 -5.41 -18.05
N ASP A 239 -20.94 -4.76 -19.21
CA ASP A 239 -20.33 -5.27 -20.43
C ASP A 239 -18.83 -5.01 -20.46
N ARG A 240 -18.03 -6.09 -20.67
CA ARG A 240 -16.57 -6.03 -20.77
C ARG A 240 -16.10 -5.07 -21.87
N ARG A 241 -16.80 -5.03 -23.02
CA ARG A 241 -16.43 -4.18 -24.16
C ARG A 241 -16.47 -2.70 -23.83
N VAL A 242 -17.41 -2.27 -22.98
CA VAL A 242 -17.49 -0.88 -22.49
C VAL A 242 -16.27 -0.55 -21.63
N ARG A 243 -15.88 -1.45 -20.70
CA ARG A 243 -14.70 -1.25 -19.86
C ARG A 243 -13.41 -1.20 -20.66
N GLU A 244 -13.30 -2.07 -21.66
CA GLU A 244 -12.16 -2.08 -22.59
C GLU A 244 -12.09 -0.81 -23.42
N ALA A 245 -13.21 -0.31 -23.95
CA ALA A 245 -13.28 0.94 -24.68
C ALA A 245 -12.85 2.15 -23.83
N ILE A 246 -13.27 2.19 -22.57
CA ILE A 246 -12.85 3.23 -21.61
C ILE A 246 -11.33 3.13 -21.34
N THR A 247 -10.80 1.91 -21.22
CA THR A 247 -9.36 1.68 -21.03
C THR A 247 -8.53 2.13 -22.24
N LEU A 248 -9.02 1.91 -23.46
CA LEU A 248 -8.38 2.38 -24.70
C LEU A 248 -8.32 3.91 -24.82
N ALA A 249 -9.26 4.62 -24.18
CA ALA A 249 -9.27 6.08 -24.16
C ALA A 249 -8.22 6.69 -23.22
N PHE A 250 -7.54 5.87 -22.40
CA PHE A 250 -6.53 6.32 -21.45
C PHE A 250 -5.14 6.36 -22.10
N ASP A 251 -4.73 7.53 -22.57
CA ASP A 251 -3.43 7.77 -23.22
C ASP A 251 -2.33 7.92 -22.16
N PHE A 252 -1.85 6.76 -21.66
CA PHE A 252 -0.81 6.72 -20.61
C PHE A 252 0.51 7.31 -21.10
N GLU A 253 0.93 7.00 -22.33
CA GLU A 253 2.24 7.41 -22.87
C GLU A 253 2.35 8.93 -22.97
N TRP A 254 1.28 9.60 -23.45
CA TRP A 254 1.26 11.05 -23.46
C TRP A 254 1.23 11.64 -22.04
N MET A 255 0.40 11.10 -21.15
CA MET A 255 0.33 11.58 -19.78
C MET A 255 1.66 11.39 -19.05
N ASN A 256 2.32 10.24 -19.25
CA ASN A 256 3.63 9.97 -18.66
C ASN A 256 4.68 10.97 -19.15
N LYS A 257 4.71 11.24 -20.45
CA LYS A 257 5.63 12.22 -21.04
C LYS A 257 5.32 13.67 -20.63
N ALA A 258 4.07 14.09 -20.77
CA ALA A 258 3.67 15.48 -20.60
C ALA A 258 3.47 15.92 -19.14
N LEU A 259 3.00 15.01 -18.27
CA LEU A 259 2.62 15.32 -16.90
C LEU A 259 3.60 14.72 -15.87
N PHE A 260 4.19 13.55 -16.17
CA PHE A 260 4.99 12.78 -15.23
C PHE A 260 6.46 12.65 -15.65
N TYR A 261 6.90 13.37 -16.68
CA TYR A 261 8.31 13.47 -17.13
C TYR A 261 8.96 12.09 -17.37
N ASN A 262 8.18 11.11 -17.85
CA ASN A 262 8.57 9.71 -18.06
C ASN A 262 8.99 8.95 -16.77
N ALA A 263 8.57 9.44 -15.60
CA ALA A 263 8.94 8.82 -14.32
C ALA A 263 8.13 7.55 -13.99
N TRP A 264 7.08 7.23 -14.73
CA TRP A 264 6.17 6.14 -14.43
C TRP A 264 6.24 5.02 -15.45
N SER A 265 5.99 3.80 -14.99
CA SER A 265 5.80 2.63 -15.86
C SER A 265 4.35 2.16 -15.79
N ARG A 266 3.79 1.72 -16.95
CA ARG A 266 2.47 1.11 -16.99
C ARG A 266 2.52 -0.25 -16.30
N THR A 267 1.63 -0.45 -15.32
CA THR A 267 1.51 -1.73 -14.62
C THR A 267 0.76 -2.72 -15.49
N ASN A 268 1.25 -3.95 -15.57
CA ASN A 268 0.64 -5.04 -16.36
C ASN A 268 0.29 -6.27 -15.53
N SER A 269 0.50 -6.23 -14.21
CA SER A 269 0.15 -7.32 -13.29
C SER A 269 -0.35 -6.76 -11.96
N TYR A 270 -1.25 -7.48 -11.30
CA TYR A 270 -1.61 -7.23 -9.88
C TYR A 270 -0.45 -7.52 -8.92
N PHE A 271 0.52 -8.31 -9.36
CA PHE A 271 1.69 -8.74 -8.59
C PHE A 271 2.98 -8.13 -9.13
N GLN A 272 2.92 -6.85 -9.52
CA GLN A 272 4.06 -6.15 -10.12
C GLN A 272 5.33 -6.26 -9.28
N ASN A 273 6.48 -6.54 -9.93
CA ASN A 273 7.78 -6.79 -9.32
C ASN A 273 7.84 -7.98 -8.36
N THR A 274 6.94 -8.95 -8.49
CA THR A 274 7.01 -10.20 -7.75
C THR A 274 7.15 -11.41 -8.68
N GLU A 275 7.50 -12.56 -8.13
CA GLU A 275 7.53 -13.84 -8.84
C GLU A 275 6.13 -14.31 -9.29
N TYR A 276 5.07 -13.83 -8.65
CA TYR A 276 3.67 -14.14 -9.00
C TYR A 276 3.15 -13.34 -10.20
N ALA A 277 3.92 -12.39 -10.72
CA ALA A 277 3.52 -11.63 -11.90
C ALA A 277 3.54 -12.52 -13.15
N ALA A 278 2.38 -12.75 -13.75
CA ALA A 278 2.28 -13.44 -15.03
C ALA A 278 2.96 -12.60 -16.13
N ARG A 279 4.02 -13.15 -16.73
CA ARG A 279 4.82 -12.44 -17.76
C ARG A 279 4.83 -13.19 -19.09
N ASN A 280 4.39 -14.44 -19.08
CA ASN A 280 4.41 -15.36 -20.22
C ASN A 280 3.06 -16.06 -20.36
N TYR A 281 2.98 -16.99 -21.29
CA TYR A 281 1.90 -17.97 -21.33
C TYR A 281 1.95 -18.87 -20.10
N PRO A 282 0.81 -19.44 -19.66
CA PRO A 282 0.79 -20.42 -18.59
C PRO A 282 1.77 -21.56 -18.85
N ASP A 283 2.58 -21.92 -17.87
CA ASP A 283 3.48 -23.05 -17.94
C ASP A 283 2.75 -24.39 -17.77
N ALA A 284 3.49 -25.52 -17.81
CA ALA A 284 2.89 -26.85 -17.71
C ALA A 284 2.17 -27.07 -16.36
N ALA A 285 2.70 -26.53 -15.26
CA ALA A 285 2.09 -26.67 -13.92
C ALA A 285 0.83 -25.81 -13.79
N GLU A 286 0.89 -24.58 -14.28
CA GLU A 286 -0.26 -23.67 -14.34
C GLU A 286 -1.37 -24.22 -15.22
N LEU A 287 -1.04 -24.82 -16.38
CA LEU A 287 -2.02 -25.44 -17.27
C LEU A 287 -2.78 -26.60 -16.60
N VAL A 288 -2.14 -27.38 -15.72
CA VAL A 288 -2.84 -28.40 -14.92
C VAL A 288 -3.90 -27.79 -14.02
N LEU A 289 -3.60 -26.67 -13.38
CA LEU A 289 -4.54 -25.95 -12.50
C LEU A 289 -5.65 -25.27 -13.29
N LEU A 290 -5.35 -24.71 -14.46
CA LEU A 290 -6.29 -23.98 -15.29
C LEU A 290 -7.22 -24.88 -16.13
N ALA A 291 -6.79 -26.11 -16.43
CA ALA A 291 -7.53 -27.04 -17.30
C ALA A 291 -8.98 -27.30 -16.85
N PRO A 292 -9.30 -27.52 -15.55
CA PRO A 292 -10.68 -27.70 -15.09
C PRO A 292 -11.59 -26.48 -15.34
N MET A 293 -11.00 -25.28 -15.32
CA MET A 293 -11.70 -23.99 -15.45
C MET A 293 -11.66 -23.43 -16.88
N LYS A 294 -11.07 -24.13 -17.84
CA LYS A 294 -10.79 -23.62 -19.19
C LYS A 294 -12.02 -23.08 -19.91
N LYS A 295 -13.22 -23.67 -19.65
CA LYS A 295 -14.48 -23.24 -20.27
C LYS A 295 -14.98 -21.91 -19.71
N ASP A 296 -14.61 -21.58 -18.48
CA ASP A 296 -15.07 -20.40 -17.75
C ASP A 296 -14.06 -19.24 -17.85
N LEU A 297 -12.86 -19.51 -18.37
CA LEU A 297 -11.80 -18.53 -18.54
C LEU A 297 -11.82 -17.92 -19.95
N PRO A 298 -11.47 -16.62 -20.08
CA PRO A 298 -11.27 -16.00 -21.39
C PRO A 298 -10.21 -16.75 -22.19
N PRO A 299 -10.43 -17.02 -23.50
CA PRO A 299 -9.45 -17.71 -24.35
C PRO A 299 -8.08 -17.03 -24.35
N GLU A 300 -8.03 -15.74 -24.17
CA GLU A 300 -6.83 -14.93 -24.14
C GLU A 300 -5.83 -15.36 -23.06
N VAL A 301 -6.30 -15.94 -21.95
CA VAL A 301 -5.44 -16.52 -20.88
C VAL A 301 -4.46 -17.55 -21.47
N PHE A 302 -4.85 -18.28 -22.53
CA PHE A 302 -4.07 -19.35 -23.13
C PHE A 302 -3.38 -18.95 -24.43
N THR A 303 -3.76 -17.81 -25.02
CA THR A 303 -3.37 -17.44 -26.40
C THR A 303 -2.66 -16.10 -26.49
N GLN A 304 -2.63 -15.32 -25.42
CA GLN A 304 -2.03 -13.98 -25.43
C GLN A 304 -1.25 -13.72 -24.13
N ILE A 305 -0.11 -13.06 -24.26
CA ILE A 305 0.56 -12.44 -23.11
C ILE A 305 -0.14 -11.10 -22.88
N TYR A 306 -0.72 -10.91 -21.70
CA TYR A 306 -1.42 -9.65 -21.38
C TYR A 306 -0.47 -8.47 -21.45
N GLN A 307 -0.86 -7.46 -22.20
CA GLN A 307 -0.26 -6.14 -22.21
C GLN A 307 -1.37 -5.07 -22.15
N PRO A 308 -1.23 -4.04 -21.33
CA PRO A 308 -2.16 -2.93 -21.34
C PRO A 308 -2.09 -2.22 -22.71
N PRO A 309 -3.18 -1.54 -23.13
CA PRO A 309 -3.16 -0.76 -24.35
C PRO A 309 -2.01 0.25 -24.37
N VAL A 310 -1.29 0.33 -25.46
CA VAL A 310 -0.22 1.31 -25.71
C VAL A 310 -0.73 2.35 -26.69
N SER A 311 -0.41 3.62 -26.45
CA SER A 311 -0.73 4.74 -27.33
C SER A 311 0.52 5.26 -28.06
N LYS A 312 0.33 6.15 -29.04
CA LYS A 312 1.43 6.86 -29.71
C LYS A 312 2.03 7.98 -28.85
N GLY A 313 1.39 8.33 -27.75
CA GLY A 313 1.85 9.35 -26.81
C GLY A 313 1.76 10.78 -27.37
N ASP A 314 0.81 11.04 -28.24
CA ASP A 314 0.59 12.35 -28.88
C ASP A 314 -0.62 13.13 -28.30
N GLY A 315 -1.33 12.54 -27.32
CA GLY A 315 -2.52 13.11 -26.69
C GLY A 315 -3.80 12.90 -27.51
N TYR A 316 -3.70 12.21 -28.63
CA TYR A 316 -4.82 11.85 -29.49
C TYR A 316 -4.56 10.56 -30.24
N ASP A 317 -4.63 9.42 -29.54
CA ASP A 317 -4.48 8.13 -30.21
C ASP A 317 -5.75 7.75 -30.98
N ARG A 318 -5.77 8.12 -32.26
CA ARG A 318 -6.88 7.85 -33.15
C ARG A 318 -7.18 6.35 -33.28
N ASP A 319 -6.15 5.52 -33.32
CA ASP A 319 -6.32 4.09 -33.57
C ASP A 319 -7.00 3.43 -32.37
N ASN A 320 -6.59 3.78 -31.14
CA ASN A 320 -7.23 3.31 -29.91
C ASN A 320 -8.66 3.85 -29.77
N LEU A 321 -8.90 5.12 -30.13
CA LEU A 321 -10.26 5.69 -30.10
C LEU A 321 -11.20 5.04 -31.13
N LEU A 322 -10.73 4.69 -32.34
CA LEU A 322 -11.52 3.94 -33.32
C LEU A 322 -11.85 2.51 -32.83
N LYS A 323 -10.90 1.83 -32.19
CA LYS A 323 -11.18 0.53 -31.56
C LYS A 323 -12.21 0.65 -30.44
N ALA A 324 -12.08 1.68 -29.59
CA ALA A 324 -13.04 1.98 -28.53
C ALA A 324 -14.44 2.25 -29.06
N ASP A 325 -14.55 3.07 -30.12
CA ASP A 325 -15.82 3.36 -30.78
C ASP A 325 -16.50 2.09 -31.33
N LYS A 326 -15.72 1.22 -31.98
CA LYS A 326 -16.21 -0.07 -32.47
C LYS A 326 -16.74 -0.96 -31.33
N LEU A 327 -15.99 -1.10 -30.25
CA LEU A 327 -16.41 -1.89 -29.07
C LEU A 327 -17.70 -1.34 -28.44
N LEU A 328 -17.84 -0.03 -28.35
CA LEU A 328 -19.05 0.62 -27.83
C LEU A 328 -20.26 0.35 -28.72
N ASN A 329 -20.11 0.46 -30.06
CA ASN A 329 -21.18 0.16 -31.00
C ASN A 329 -21.59 -1.32 -30.90
N GLU A 330 -20.65 -2.25 -30.83
CA GLU A 330 -20.89 -3.69 -30.65
C GLU A 330 -21.58 -4.00 -29.32
N ALA A 331 -21.32 -3.20 -28.27
CA ALA A 331 -21.97 -3.30 -26.97
C ALA A 331 -23.35 -2.63 -26.92
N GLY A 332 -23.87 -2.12 -28.05
CA GLY A 332 -25.19 -1.48 -28.15
C GLY A 332 -25.20 -0.02 -27.67
N TRP A 333 -24.06 0.62 -27.57
CA TRP A 333 -23.93 2.04 -27.27
C TRP A 333 -23.64 2.82 -28.56
N VAL A 334 -24.59 3.59 -29.05
CA VAL A 334 -24.48 4.30 -30.33
C VAL A 334 -24.34 5.80 -30.15
N LEU A 335 -23.66 6.46 -31.08
CA LEU A 335 -23.50 7.90 -31.05
C LEU A 335 -24.75 8.58 -31.59
N LYS A 336 -25.38 9.48 -30.81
CA LYS A 336 -26.45 10.39 -31.25
C LYS A 336 -26.00 11.85 -31.08
N GLY A 337 -25.69 12.50 -32.16
CA GLY A 337 -25.00 13.80 -32.10
C GLY A 337 -23.64 13.65 -31.48
N GLN A 338 -23.39 14.34 -30.37
CA GLN A 338 -22.13 14.26 -29.60
C GLN A 338 -22.21 13.36 -28.37
N GLN A 339 -23.34 12.68 -28.19
CA GLN A 339 -23.58 11.88 -26.99
C GLN A 339 -23.67 10.39 -27.31
N ARG A 340 -22.99 9.56 -26.54
CA ARG A 340 -23.12 8.11 -26.58
C ARG A 340 -24.31 7.66 -25.75
N VAL A 341 -25.23 6.94 -26.38
CA VAL A 341 -26.48 6.46 -25.73
C VAL A 341 -26.68 4.97 -25.95
N ASN A 342 -27.34 4.31 -25.03
CA ASN A 342 -27.79 2.94 -25.21
C ASN A 342 -28.83 2.87 -26.32
N ALA A 343 -28.64 2.03 -27.31
CA ALA A 343 -29.49 1.93 -28.49
C ALA A 343 -30.94 1.54 -28.18
N THR A 344 -31.13 0.75 -27.10
CA THR A 344 -32.44 0.25 -26.68
C THR A 344 -33.15 1.21 -25.73
N THR A 345 -32.43 1.74 -24.71
CA THR A 345 -33.06 2.53 -23.65
C THR A 345 -32.96 4.04 -23.87
N GLY A 346 -32.07 4.48 -24.74
CA GLY A 346 -31.78 5.90 -24.97
C GLY A 346 -30.98 6.57 -23.82
N GLN A 347 -30.64 5.85 -22.78
CA GLN A 347 -29.88 6.37 -21.65
C GLN A 347 -28.45 6.77 -22.08
N PRO A 348 -27.93 7.93 -21.62
CA PRO A 348 -26.58 8.34 -21.94
C PRO A 348 -25.54 7.45 -21.24
N LEU A 349 -24.40 7.24 -21.90
CA LEU A 349 -23.23 6.62 -21.28
C LEU A 349 -22.52 7.67 -20.43
N SER A 350 -22.89 7.71 -19.17
CA SER A 350 -22.32 8.61 -18.19
C SER A 350 -22.00 7.88 -16.88
N PHE A 351 -20.95 8.33 -16.21
CA PHE A 351 -20.53 7.79 -14.90
C PHE A 351 -19.73 8.82 -14.13
N GLU A 352 -19.59 8.57 -12.83
CA GLU A 352 -18.79 9.37 -11.92
C GLU A 352 -17.42 8.73 -11.69
N LEU A 353 -16.36 9.51 -11.78
CA LEU A 353 -15.03 9.14 -11.29
C LEU A 353 -14.85 9.68 -9.86
N LEU A 354 -14.83 8.77 -8.89
CA LEU A 354 -14.65 9.09 -7.47
C LEU A 354 -13.18 9.15 -7.11
N LEU A 355 -12.73 10.26 -6.52
CA LEU A 355 -11.34 10.50 -6.15
C LEU A 355 -11.21 11.05 -4.72
N PRO A 356 -10.12 10.72 -4.00
CA PRO A 356 -9.77 11.44 -2.76
C PRO A 356 -9.51 12.91 -3.03
N ALA A 357 -9.98 13.80 -2.15
CA ALA A 357 -9.74 15.25 -2.28
C ALA A 357 -8.25 15.62 -2.34
N SER A 358 -7.40 14.85 -1.64
CA SER A 358 -5.94 15.02 -1.62
C SER A 358 -5.22 14.45 -2.84
N SER A 359 -5.91 13.75 -3.75
CA SER A 359 -5.25 13.12 -4.90
C SER A 359 -4.72 14.12 -5.91
N ASN A 360 -3.49 13.91 -6.39
CA ASN A 360 -3.00 14.55 -7.60
C ASN A 360 -3.82 14.01 -8.79
N SER A 361 -4.56 14.90 -9.44
CA SER A 361 -5.54 14.54 -10.48
C SER A 361 -5.30 15.24 -11.82
N GLN A 362 -4.07 15.68 -12.09
CA GLN A 362 -3.73 16.36 -13.36
C GLN A 362 -4.05 15.49 -14.59
N TRP A 363 -3.93 14.17 -14.46
CA TRP A 363 -4.22 13.20 -15.52
C TRP A 363 -5.73 13.04 -15.82
N VAL A 364 -6.61 13.47 -14.93
CA VAL A 364 -8.07 13.24 -15.03
C VAL A 364 -8.68 14.03 -16.17
N LEU A 365 -8.30 15.28 -16.32
CA LEU A 365 -8.86 16.15 -17.39
C LEU A 365 -8.50 15.65 -18.79
N PRO A 366 -7.25 15.29 -19.12
CA PRO A 366 -6.92 14.67 -20.41
C PRO A 366 -7.72 13.39 -20.68
N PHE A 367 -7.90 12.56 -19.66
CA PHE A 367 -8.71 11.35 -19.78
C PHE A 367 -10.19 11.67 -20.05
N GLN A 368 -10.76 12.62 -19.30
CA GLN A 368 -12.13 13.10 -19.54
C GLN A 368 -12.32 13.60 -20.97
N HIS A 369 -11.37 14.38 -21.49
CA HIS A 369 -11.42 14.87 -22.89
C HIS A 369 -11.36 13.73 -23.90
N SER A 370 -10.58 12.68 -23.67
CA SER A 370 -10.54 11.50 -24.53
C SER A 370 -11.88 10.76 -24.52
N LEU A 371 -12.53 10.63 -23.37
CA LEU A 371 -13.87 10.03 -23.25
C LEU A 371 -14.96 10.87 -23.93
N GLN A 372 -14.88 12.20 -23.83
CA GLN A 372 -15.82 13.11 -24.50
C GLN A 372 -15.77 12.95 -26.02
N ARG A 373 -14.61 12.67 -26.61
CA ARG A 373 -14.47 12.36 -28.05
C ARG A 373 -15.22 11.09 -28.46
N LEU A 374 -15.44 10.17 -27.54
CA LEU A 374 -16.29 8.99 -27.74
C LEU A 374 -17.77 9.24 -27.40
N GLY A 375 -18.13 10.47 -27.01
CA GLY A 375 -19.47 10.83 -26.56
C GLY A 375 -19.80 10.38 -25.14
N ILE A 376 -18.81 9.97 -24.35
CA ILE A 376 -18.96 9.50 -22.98
C ILE A 376 -18.83 10.70 -22.03
N ASN A 377 -19.75 10.82 -21.06
CA ASN A 377 -19.65 11.81 -20.00
C ASN A 377 -19.09 11.18 -18.73
N MET A 378 -17.96 11.70 -18.25
CA MET A 378 -17.36 11.32 -16.97
C MET A 378 -17.38 12.51 -16.02
N ASP A 379 -18.16 12.42 -14.95
CA ASP A 379 -18.19 13.44 -13.90
C ASP A 379 -17.09 13.17 -12.86
N ILE A 380 -16.36 14.22 -12.49
CA ILE A 380 -15.25 14.12 -11.54
C ILE A 380 -15.75 14.49 -10.14
N ARG A 381 -15.73 13.54 -9.21
CA ARG A 381 -16.18 13.74 -7.83
C ARG A 381 -15.02 13.56 -6.85
N LYS A 382 -14.58 14.66 -6.24
CA LYS A 382 -13.60 14.64 -5.15
C LYS A 382 -14.28 14.69 -3.80
N VAL A 383 -13.94 13.76 -2.92
CA VAL A 383 -14.49 13.67 -1.57
C VAL A 383 -13.38 13.35 -0.55
N ASP A 384 -13.65 13.58 0.74
CA ASP A 384 -12.72 13.21 1.80
C ASP A 384 -12.55 11.69 1.94
N ASN A 385 -11.50 11.27 2.66
CA ASN A 385 -11.17 9.85 2.81
C ASN A 385 -12.27 9.05 3.54
N SER A 386 -13.00 9.66 4.45
CA SER A 386 -14.09 8.99 5.17
C SER A 386 -15.24 8.69 4.23
N GLN A 387 -15.61 9.64 3.38
CA GLN A 387 -16.61 9.44 2.34
C GLN A 387 -16.16 8.41 1.29
N ILE A 388 -14.89 8.43 0.83
CA ILE A 388 -14.34 7.37 -0.04
C ILE A 388 -14.57 5.99 0.59
N THR A 389 -14.14 5.83 1.84
CA THR A 389 -14.26 4.55 2.55
C THR A 389 -15.71 4.09 2.67
N ASN A 390 -16.61 5.00 3.03
CA ASN A 390 -18.04 4.67 3.18
C ASN A 390 -18.69 4.30 1.84
N ARG A 391 -18.44 5.06 0.78
CA ARG A 391 -18.95 4.79 -0.57
C ARG A 391 -18.40 3.50 -1.16
N MET A 392 -17.12 3.20 -0.96
CA MET A 392 -16.54 1.91 -1.37
C MET A 392 -17.17 0.72 -0.62
N ARG A 393 -17.40 0.85 0.70
CA ARG A 393 -18.07 -0.19 1.51
C ARG A 393 -19.52 -0.43 1.08
N SER A 394 -20.24 0.63 0.76
CA SER A 394 -21.63 0.53 0.26
C SER A 394 -21.71 0.22 -1.24
N ARG A 395 -20.56 0.10 -1.93
CA ARG A 395 -20.47 -0.08 -3.39
C ARG A 395 -21.15 1.04 -4.19
N ASP A 396 -21.14 2.25 -3.65
CA ASP A 396 -21.67 3.45 -4.29
C ASP A 396 -20.53 4.27 -4.94
N TYR A 397 -19.93 3.72 -6.00
CA TYR A 397 -18.90 4.36 -6.80
C TYR A 397 -19.01 3.97 -8.27
#